data_72535c8a54209600b2182286bf96995b
#
_entry.id   72535c8a54209600b2182286bf96995b
#
_cell.length_a   1.000
_cell.length_b   1.000
_cell.length_c   1.000
_cell.angle_alpha   90.00
_cell.angle_beta   90.00
_cell.angle_gamma   90.00
#
_symmetry.space_group_name_H-M   'P 1'
#
loop_
_entity.id
_entity.type
_entity.pdbx_description
1 polymer ?
#
loop_
_entity_poly.entity_id
_entity_poly.type
_entity_poly.pdbx_seq_one_letter_code
_entity_poly.pdbx_strand_id
1 'polypeptide(L)'
;MKMKKLAVFFAAAALTTVTAAGCSGGQKETAADAAKDSEAVTTAEQTTGAKTEVPETTAEAAEAAAEADEENYDTGDASKDNARNQDGIGENELLVVSFGTSYNDSRRLTIGAIEDAVEKAFPDFAVRRGFTSQIIIDHVKSRDNVAIDNVGEALDRAEKNGVRNLVIQPTHLMNGLEYTDLVNEAAEYSDAFDKVAIGKPLLTTEDDFRAVRKAVTETTAQYDDGKTAICFMGHGTEAESNQVYEKMQDMLTEAGYKNYYVGTVEAAPSLDDVLAAVEEGSYKKVVLEPLMIVAGDHANNDMAGDEEGSWKTAFEDAGYEVTCLVNGLGQLEAIQQLFVEHAQAAVDSLTK
;
A
#
# COMPACT_ATOMS: atom_id res chain seq x y z
N MET A 1 37.57 -25.34 5.27
CA MET A 1 37.63 -24.53 6.49
C MET A 1 36.26 -24.67 7.13
N LYS A 2 36.15 -25.10 8.37
CA LYS A 2 34.86 -25.53 8.97
C LYS A 2 34.03 -24.30 9.35
N MET A 3 32.84 -24.12 8.75
CA MET A 3 31.85 -23.13 9.20
C MET A 3 31.07 -23.67 10.39
N LYS A 4 30.94 -22.85 11.43
CA LYS A 4 30.22 -23.15 12.67
C LYS A 4 28.74 -22.76 12.47
N LYS A 5 27.87 -23.75 12.60
CA LYS A 5 26.42 -23.51 12.69
C LYS A 5 26.10 -22.88 14.05
N LEU A 6 25.44 -21.71 14.01
CA LEU A 6 24.88 -21.06 15.19
C LEU A 6 23.43 -21.50 15.32
N ALA A 7 23.11 -22.27 16.34
CA ALA A 7 21.73 -22.66 16.62
C ALA A 7 21.12 -21.62 17.57
N VAL A 8 20.03 -21.00 17.17
CA VAL A 8 19.23 -20.13 18.03
C VAL A 8 18.11 -20.97 18.66
N PHE A 9 18.12 -21.10 19.98
CA PHE A 9 17.08 -21.76 20.76
C PHE A 9 15.98 -20.73 21.09
N PHE A 10 14.78 -20.97 20.67
CA PHE A 10 13.59 -20.29 21.20
C PHE A 10 13.10 -21.01 22.46
N ALA A 11 13.04 -20.29 23.56
CA ALA A 11 12.47 -20.77 24.82
C ALA A 11 10.98 -20.36 24.88
N ALA A 12 10.10 -21.35 24.82
CA ALA A 12 8.68 -21.15 25.06
C ALA A 12 8.42 -21.01 26.56
N ALA A 13 7.86 -19.91 27.00
CA ALA A 13 7.36 -19.69 28.35
C ALA A 13 5.86 -20.02 28.39
N ALA A 14 5.52 -21.12 29.09
CA ALA A 14 4.17 -21.49 29.38
C ALA A 14 3.60 -20.65 30.53
N LEU A 15 2.50 -19.95 30.35
CA LEU A 15 1.78 -19.23 31.39
C LEU A 15 0.58 -20.07 31.84
N THR A 16 0.61 -20.53 33.09
CA THR A 16 -0.46 -21.28 33.73
C THR A 16 -1.60 -20.37 34.20
N THR A 17 -2.82 -20.69 33.76
CA THR A 17 -4.06 -20.09 34.25
C THR A 17 -4.44 -20.64 35.63
N VAL A 18 -4.73 -19.76 36.57
CA VAL A 18 -5.38 -20.10 37.83
C VAL A 18 -6.81 -19.59 37.77
N THR A 19 -7.76 -20.52 37.81
CA THR A 19 -9.19 -20.26 38.01
C THR A 19 -9.51 -20.14 39.49
N ALA A 20 -10.19 -19.09 39.89
CA ALA A 20 -10.91 -19.06 41.19
C ALA A 20 -12.34 -18.61 40.97
N ALA A 21 -13.24 -19.50 41.28
CA ALA A 21 -14.69 -19.26 41.36
C ALA A 21 -15.07 -18.65 42.69
N GLY A 22 -16.06 -17.76 42.69
CA GLY A 22 -16.68 -17.26 43.94
C GLY A 22 -17.93 -16.45 43.65
N CYS A 23 -19.02 -17.01 44.09
CA CYS A 23 -20.43 -16.60 43.89
C CYS A 23 -20.91 -15.40 44.70
N SER A 24 -22.01 -14.86 44.20
CA SER A 24 -23.21 -14.43 44.93
C SER A 24 -23.41 -12.96 45.30
N GLY A 25 -24.48 -12.39 44.75
CA GLY A 25 -25.56 -11.80 45.56
C GLY A 25 -25.79 -10.30 45.44
N GLY A 26 -26.81 -9.92 44.71
CA GLY A 26 -27.96 -9.22 45.24
C GLY A 26 -28.04 -7.68 45.23
N GLN A 27 -28.95 -7.20 44.37
CA GLN A 27 -29.96 -6.14 44.58
C GLN A 27 -29.55 -4.68 44.84
N LYS A 28 -29.91 -3.82 43.88
CA LYS A 28 -31.06 -2.85 43.78
C LYS A 28 -31.00 -1.56 44.59
N GLU A 29 -31.33 -0.52 43.83
CA GLU A 29 -32.09 0.71 44.09
C GLU A 29 -31.38 1.99 44.57
N THR A 30 -31.50 2.93 43.72
CA THR A 30 -32.28 4.19 43.60
C THR A 30 -31.65 5.47 44.12
N ALA A 31 -31.63 6.38 43.16
CA ALA A 31 -32.09 7.77 43.16
C ALA A 31 -31.42 8.87 44.02
N ALA A 32 -31.12 9.89 43.24
CA ALA A 32 -31.41 11.31 43.44
C ALA A 32 -30.49 12.18 44.33
N ASP A 33 -29.99 13.15 43.68
CA ASP A 33 -30.24 14.60 43.77
C ASP A 33 -29.22 15.47 44.53
N ALA A 34 -29.01 16.60 43.87
CA ALA A 34 -28.75 17.96 44.35
C ALA A 34 -27.32 18.40 44.77
N ALA A 35 -26.76 19.13 43.86
CA ALA A 35 -26.45 20.56 43.90
C ALA A 35 -25.38 21.11 44.86
N LYS A 36 -24.57 21.93 44.23
CA LYS A 36 -24.08 23.28 44.60
C LYS A 36 -22.67 23.44 45.18
N ASP A 37 -22.00 24.22 44.37
CA ASP A 37 -21.23 25.47 44.59
C ASP A 37 -19.85 25.40 45.23
N SER A 38 -18.99 25.98 44.56
CA SER A 38 -18.20 27.24 44.61
C SER A 38 -16.67 27.09 44.53
N GLU A 39 -16.16 27.82 43.56
CA GLU A 39 -15.03 28.76 43.59
C GLU A 39 -13.70 28.26 44.21
N ALA A 40 -12.56 28.46 43.67
CA ALA A 40 -11.90 29.42 42.80
C ALA A 40 -10.38 29.17 42.76
N VAL A 41 -9.79 29.67 41.70
CA VAL A 41 -8.49 30.40 41.61
C VAL A 41 -7.18 29.62 41.51
N THR A 42 -6.66 29.71 40.28
CA THR A 42 -5.29 30.01 39.81
C THR A 42 -4.11 29.11 40.23
N THR A 43 -3.44 28.58 39.26
CA THR A 43 -2.14 29.07 38.73
C THR A 43 -1.73 28.32 37.45
N ALA A 44 -1.29 29.09 36.48
CA ALA A 44 -0.70 28.60 35.24
C ALA A 44 0.71 28.04 35.49
N GLU A 45 0.95 26.85 34.98
CA GLU A 45 2.32 26.41 34.66
C GLU A 45 2.34 25.87 33.24
N GLN A 46 3.14 26.56 32.42
CA GLN A 46 3.50 26.14 31.08
C GLN A 46 4.25 24.80 31.16
N THR A 47 3.68 23.76 30.57
CA THR A 47 4.45 22.59 30.20
C THR A 47 4.48 22.49 28.68
N THR A 48 5.67 22.65 28.14
CA THR A 48 6.10 22.43 26.77
C THR A 48 5.57 21.12 26.24
N GLY A 49 4.82 21.19 25.12
CA GLY A 49 4.34 20.01 24.40
C GLY A 49 5.51 19.18 23.89
N ALA A 50 5.68 18.00 24.46
CA ALA A 50 6.46 16.95 23.83
C ALA A 50 5.56 16.37 22.72
N LYS A 51 6.00 16.50 21.48
CA LYS A 51 5.48 15.67 20.37
C LYS A 51 5.68 14.21 20.79
N THR A 52 4.60 13.50 20.94
CA THR A 52 4.65 12.06 21.10
C THR A 52 4.91 11.49 19.71
N GLU A 53 6.13 11.03 19.47
CA GLU A 53 6.42 10.19 18.31
C GLU A 53 5.56 8.94 18.43
N VAL A 54 4.69 8.73 17.46
CA VAL A 54 3.96 7.48 17.27
C VAL A 54 5.00 6.45 16.84
N PRO A 55 5.11 5.25 17.46
CA PRO A 55 6.05 4.27 16.99
C PRO A 55 5.67 3.81 15.58
N GLU A 56 6.60 3.98 14.63
CA GLU A 56 6.53 3.38 13.30
C GLU A 56 6.17 1.90 13.43
N THR A 57 5.23 1.47 12.60
CA THR A 57 4.83 0.06 12.55
C THR A 57 6.01 -0.80 12.08
N THR A 58 6.13 -1.99 12.64
CA THR A 58 7.25 -2.91 12.36
C THR A 58 7.36 -3.33 10.88
N ALA A 59 6.28 -3.23 10.11
CA ALA A 59 6.25 -3.50 8.67
C ALA A 59 6.99 -2.42 7.86
N GLU A 60 6.72 -1.12 8.12
CA GLU A 60 7.46 0.00 7.50
C GLU A 60 8.98 -0.08 7.77
N ALA A 61 9.35 -0.48 9.00
CA ALA A 61 10.76 -0.62 9.36
C ALA A 61 11.45 -1.82 8.64
N ALA A 62 10.69 -2.88 8.31
CA ALA A 62 11.21 -4.04 7.58
C ALA A 62 11.36 -3.73 6.08
N GLU A 63 10.36 -3.07 5.47
CA GLU A 63 10.43 -2.59 4.09
C GLU A 63 11.55 -1.56 3.89
N ALA A 64 11.74 -0.70 4.89
CA ALA A 64 12.82 0.26 4.97
C ALA A 64 14.21 -0.38 5.02
N ALA A 65 14.36 -1.47 5.75
CA ALA A 65 15.62 -2.19 5.85
C ALA A 65 15.93 -2.93 4.53
N ALA A 66 14.90 -3.46 3.86
CA ALA A 66 15.05 -4.10 2.55
C ALA A 66 15.48 -3.10 1.47
N GLU A 67 14.85 -1.90 1.42
CA GLU A 67 15.23 -0.86 0.46
C GLU A 67 16.63 -0.26 0.71
N ALA A 68 17.17 -0.32 1.92
CA ALA A 68 18.52 0.16 2.21
C ALA A 68 19.63 -0.72 1.59
N ASP A 69 19.34 -1.97 1.25
CA ASP A 69 20.27 -2.89 0.61
C ASP A 69 20.31 -2.77 -0.94
N GLU A 70 19.48 -1.88 -1.53
CA GLU A 70 19.37 -1.66 -2.98
C GLU A 70 20.61 -1.01 -3.63
N GLU A 71 21.70 -0.76 -2.93
CA GLU A 71 22.88 -0.07 -3.47
C GLU A 71 23.50 -0.75 -4.73
N ASN A 72 23.07 -1.97 -5.07
CA ASN A 72 23.65 -2.76 -6.18
C ASN A 72 22.68 -3.15 -7.29
N TYR A 73 21.43 -2.72 -7.29
CA TYR A 73 20.48 -3.08 -8.33
C TYR A 73 20.37 -1.99 -9.41
N ASP A 74 20.21 -2.42 -10.67
CA ASP A 74 19.88 -1.51 -11.77
C ASP A 74 18.39 -1.12 -11.66
N THR A 75 18.15 -0.02 -11.00
CA THR A 75 16.77 0.50 -10.79
C THR A 75 16.28 1.36 -11.96
N GLY A 76 17.09 1.55 -13.00
CA GLY A 76 16.78 2.37 -14.16
C GLY A 76 17.25 3.83 -14.05
N ASP A 77 16.83 4.65 -14.99
CA ASP A 77 17.31 6.01 -15.21
C ASP A 77 16.34 7.05 -14.59
N ALA A 78 16.72 7.60 -13.45
CA ALA A 78 15.94 8.61 -12.72
C ALA A 78 15.62 9.86 -13.56
N SER A 79 16.47 10.20 -14.55
CA SER A 79 16.26 11.40 -15.38
C SER A 79 15.07 11.29 -16.33
N LYS A 80 14.52 10.09 -16.51
CA LYS A 80 13.34 9.83 -17.35
C LYS A 80 12.03 9.97 -16.59
N ASP A 81 12.07 10.09 -15.28
CA ASP A 81 10.88 10.29 -14.44
C ASP A 81 10.62 11.80 -14.23
N ASN A 82 9.34 12.17 -14.12
CA ASN A 82 8.93 13.52 -13.80
C ASN A 82 8.64 13.60 -12.30
N ALA A 83 9.41 14.40 -11.56
CA ALA A 83 9.23 14.55 -10.11
C ALA A 83 7.91 15.24 -9.73
N ARG A 84 7.24 15.94 -10.66
CA ARG A 84 5.94 16.60 -10.48
C ARG A 84 5.83 17.44 -9.22
N ASN A 85 6.88 18.21 -8.91
CA ASN A 85 6.99 19.08 -7.75
C ASN A 85 7.06 20.57 -8.12
N GLN A 86 6.43 20.94 -9.23
CA GLN A 86 6.39 22.31 -9.75
C GLN A 86 5.62 23.26 -8.84
N ASP A 87 6.07 24.54 -8.83
CA ASP A 87 5.40 25.65 -8.19
C ASP A 87 4.66 26.55 -9.20
N GLY A 88 3.83 27.46 -8.71
CA GLY A 88 3.11 28.42 -9.56
C GLY A 88 2.02 27.80 -10.43
N ILE A 89 1.33 26.81 -9.90
CA ILE A 89 0.42 25.90 -10.62
C ILE A 89 -1.02 26.38 -10.77
N GLY A 90 -1.41 27.51 -10.20
CA GLY A 90 -2.78 28.03 -10.25
C GLY A 90 -3.65 27.53 -9.08
N GLU A 91 -4.99 27.67 -9.25
CA GLU A 91 -5.95 27.47 -8.16
C GLU A 91 -6.44 26.03 -8.02
N ASN A 92 -6.24 25.16 -9.02
CA ASN A 92 -6.70 23.78 -9.02
C ASN A 92 -5.52 22.81 -9.03
N GLU A 93 -5.45 21.94 -8.05
CA GLU A 93 -4.44 20.89 -7.97
C GLU A 93 -5.09 19.52 -7.84
N LEU A 94 -4.54 18.53 -8.54
CA LEU A 94 -4.77 17.12 -8.34
C LEU A 94 -3.46 16.51 -7.86
N LEU A 95 -3.37 16.29 -6.55
CA LEU A 95 -2.23 15.66 -5.89
C LEU A 95 -2.39 14.13 -5.96
N VAL A 96 -1.52 13.48 -6.73
CA VAL A 96 -1.45 12.00 -6.76
C VAL A 96 -0.54 11.55 -5.64
N VAL A 97 -1.07 10.76 -4.71
CA VAL A 97 -0.33 10.26 -3.54
C VAL A 97 -0.14 8.76 -3.64
N SER A 98 1.12 8.35 -3.64
CA SER A 98 1.55 6.95 -3.72
C SER A 98 2.34 6.58 -2.48
N PHE A 99 2.43 5.27 -2.15
CA PHE A 99 3.44 4.82 -1.19
C PHE A 99 4.83 5.21 -1.70
N GLY A 100 5.11 4.94 -2.95
CA GLY A 100 6.36 5.22 -3.63
C GLY A 100 7.09 3.95 -4.03
N THR A 101 8.19 4.12 -4.72
CA THR A 101 9.22 3.09 -4.98
C THR A 101 10.53 3.77 -5.34
N SER A 102 11.63 3.22 -4.87
CA SER A 102 12.99 3.65 -5.23
C SER A 102 13.42 3.15 -6.61
N TYR A 103 12.77 2.11 -7.17
CA TYR A 103 13.04 1.60 -8.52
C TYR A 103 12.58 2.60 -9.58
N ASN A 104 13.53 3.27 -10.23
CA ASN A 104 13.30 4.38 -11.14
C ASN A 104 12.42 4.01 -12.35
N ASP A 105 12.70 2.86 -12.98
CA ASP A 105 11.91 2.41 -14.12
C ASP A 105 10.50 1.97 -13.68
N SER A 106 10.37 1.29 -12.55
CA SER A 106 9.07 0.94 -11.97
C SER A 106 8.27 2.20 -11.64
N ARG A 107 8.90 3.18 -10.94
CA ARG A 107 8.24 4.45 -10.59
C ARG A 107 7.68 5.16 -11.82
N ARG A 108 8.50 5.29 -12.85
CA ARG A 108 8.12 5.95 -14.13
C ARG A 108 7.01 5.19 -14.85
N LEU A 109 7.12 3.86 -14.94
CA LEU A 109 6.20 3.03 -15.71
C LEU A 109 4.87 2.77 -15.01
N THR A 110 4.80 2.95 -13.70
CA THR A 110 3.61 2.72 -12.88
C THR A 110 3.02 4.02 -12.35
N ILE A 111 3.62 4.62 -11.32
CA ILE A 111 3.16 5.87 -10.72
C ILE A 111 3.13 6.98 -11.77
N GLY A 112 4.22 7.16 -12.52
CA GLY A 112 4.31 8.15 -13.57
C GLY A 112 3.25 7.95 -14.66
N ALA A 113 2.97 6.70 -15.06
CA ALA A 113 1.93 6.41 -16.04
C ALA A 113 0.51 6.71 -15.53
N ILE A 114 0.23 6.46 -14.26
CA ILE A 114 -1.03 6.86 -13.62
C ILE A 114 -1.15 8.39 -13.61
N GLU A 115 -0.09 9.08 -13.20
CA GLU A 115 -0.06 10.56 -13.17
C GLU A 115 -0.24 11.17 -14.55
N ASP A 116 0.37 10.60 -15.59
CA ASP A 116 0.22 11.04 -16.98
C ASP A 116 -1.21 10.83 -17.48
N ALA A 117 -1.86 9.73 -17.11
CA ALA A 117 -3.25 9.46 -17.44
C ALA A 117 -4.19 10.46 -16.76
N VAL A 118 -3.93 10.77 -15.48
CA VAL A 118 -4.66 11.76 -14.70
C VAL A 118 -4.47 13.16 -15.29
N GLU A 119 -3.23 13.58 -15.57
CA GLU A 119 -2.95 14.90 -16.19
C GLU A 119 -3.66 15.08 -17.53
N LYS A 120 -3.66 14.04 -18.35
CA LYS A 120 -4.37 14.04 -19.63
C LYS A 120 -5.90 14.16 -19.47
N ALA A 121 -6.46 13.55 -18.43
CA ALA A 121 -7.89 13.54 -18.17
C ALA A 121 -8.38 14.87 -17.55
N PHE A 122 -7.53 15.55 -16.78
CA PHE A 122 -7.88 16.76 -16.02
C PHE A 122 -7.01 17.97 -16.42
N PRO A 123 -7.13 18.51 -17.65
CA PRO A 123 -6.27 19.59 -18.14
C PRO A 123 -6.44 20.92 -17.39
N ASP A 124 -7.50 21.08 -16.60
CA ASP A 124 -7.75 22.26 -15.78
C ASP A 124 -7.14 22.16 -14.37
N PHE A 125 -6.48 21.05 -14.06
CA PHE A 125 -5.79 20.79 -12.79
C PHE A 125 -4.29 20.64 -13.05
N ALA A 126 -3.47 21.21 -12.17
CA ALA A 126 -2.06 20.87 -12.13
C ALA A 126 -1.91 19.52 -11.39
N VAL A 127 -1.20 18.58 -11.99
CA VAL A 127 -0.96 17.28 -11.38
C VAL A 127 0.39 17.29 -10.71
N ARG A 128 0.39 17.01 -9.39
CA ARG A 128 1.60 16.90 -8.57
C ARG A 128 1.67 15.54 -7.88
N ARG A 129 2.87 15.20 -7.41
CA ARG A 129 3.21 13.94 -6.75
C ARG A 129 3.45 14.17 -5.26
N GLY A 130 2.97 13.23 -4.42
CA GLY A 130 3.39 13.05 -3.04
C GLY A 130 3.61 11.57 -2.74
N PHE A 131 4.53 11.26 -1.83
CA PHE A 131 4.74 9.91 -1.32
C PHE A 131 4.40 9.82 0.16
N THR A 132 3.92 8.65 0.60
CA THR A 132 3.69 8.37 2.02
C THR A 132 4.94 7.80 2.71
N SER A 133 5.81 7.07 1.99
CA SER A 133 7.02 6.49 2.56
C SER A 133 8.18 7.48 2.60
N GLN A 134 8.52 7.97 3.80
CA GLN A 134 9.66 8.87 3.99
C GLN A 134 10.99 8.22 3.62
N ILE A 135 11.10 6.92 3.83
CA ILE A 135 12.33 6.17 3.56
C ILE A 135 12.60 6.10 2.07
N ILE A 136 11.57 5.82 1.27
CA ILE A 136 11.68 5.88 -0.20
C ILE A 136 12.07 7.29 -0.66
N ILE A 137 11.47 8.32 -0.10
CA ILE A 137 11.80 9.72 -0.39
C ILE A 137 13.28 9.99 -0.13
N ASP A 138 13.76 9.61 1.06
CA ASP A 138 15.13 9.83 1.48
C ASP A 138 16.12 9.04 0.63
N HIS A 139 15.79 7.80 0.27
CA HIS A 139 16.61 6.96 -0.60
C HIS A 139 16.73 7.56 -2.01
N VAL A 140 15.61 7.89 -2.65
CA VAL A 140 15.58 8.53 -3.98
C VAL A 140 16.34 9.86 -3.96
N LYS A 141 16.17 10.64 -2.89
CA LYS A 141 16.90 11.90 -2.71
C LYS A 141 18.40 11.70 -2.60
N SER A 142 18.81 10.72 -1.80
CA SER A 142 20.22 10.41 -1.55
C SER A 142 20.92 9.87 -2.80
N ARG A 143 20.29 8.91 -3.48
CA ARG A 143 20.88 8.22 -4.63
C ARG A 143 20.82 9.05 -5.91
N ASP A 144 19.63 9.61 -6.21
CA ASP A 144 19.34 10.23 -7.51
C ASP A 144 19.30 11.76 -7.45
N ASN A 145 19.37 12.35 -6.25
CA ASN A 145 19.16 13.78 -6.01
C ASN A 145 17.81 14.30 -6.54
N VAL A 146 16.81 13.45 -6.60
CA VAL A 146 15.43 13.80 -6.95
C VAL A 146 14.66 14.13 -5.66
N ALA A 147 14.03 15.30 -5.62
CA ALA A 147 13.19 15.69 -4.49
C ALA A 147 11.74 15.27 -4.77
N ILE A 148 11.18 14.52 -3.85
CA ILE A 148 9.75 14.15 -3.84
C ILE A 148 9.20 14.63 -2.50
N ASP A 149 8.05 15.29 -2.50
CA ASP A 149 7.40 15.77 -1.28
C ASP A 149 6.72 14.59 -0.57
N ASN A 150 6.81 14.52 0.76
CA ASN A 150 5.87 13.71 1.53
C ASN A 150 4.50 14.39 1.55
N VAL A 151 3.49 13.75 2.18
CA VAL A 151 2.11 14.26 2.17
C VAL A 151 2.03 15.67 2.76
N GLY A 152 2.61 15.90 3.95
CA GLY A 152 2.61 17.21 4.58
C GLY A 152 3.35 18.28 3.77
N GLU A 153 4.51 17.94 3.22
CA GLU A 153 5.28 18.85 2.34
C GLU A 153 4.50 19.19 1.07
N ALA A 154 3.78 18.21 0.49
CA ALA A 154 2.95 18.42 -0.69
C ALA A 154 1.75 19.31 -0.40
N LEU A 155 1.09 19.15 0.76
CA LEU A 155 -0.01 20.00 1.22
C LEU A 155 0.45 21.41 1.56
N ASP A 156 1.55 21.55 2.27
CA ASP A 156 2.21 22.84 2.54
C ASP A 156 2.55 23.61 1.25
N ARG A 157 3.04 22.88 0.24
CA ARG A 157 3.37 23.44 -1.06
C ARG A 157 2.10 23.87 -1.82
N ALA A 158 1.02 23.09 -1.76
CA ALA A 158 -0.27 23.43 -2.34
C ALA A 158 -0.82 24.74 -1.75
N GLU A 159 -0.77 24.90 -0.41
CA GLU A 159 -1.16 26.13 0.27
C GLU A 159 -0.29 27.32 -0.17
N LYS A 160 1.04 27.17 -0.21
CA LYS A 160 1.99 28.20 -0.67
C LYS A 160 1.77 28.59 -2.13
N ASN A 161 1.36 27.67 -2.97
CA ASN A 161 1.00 27.91 -4.37
C ASN A 161 -0.33 28.65 -4.53
N GLY A 162 -1.12 28.80 -3.47
CA GLY A 162 -2.43 29.43 -3.49
C GLY A 162 -3.52 28.56 -4.12
N VAL A 163 -3.37 27.26 -4.02
CA VAL A 163 -4.40 26.28 -4.42
C VAL A 163 -5.67 26.54 -3.63
N ARG A 164 -6.82 26.51 -4.30
CA ARG A 164 -8.14 26.68 -3.72
C ARG A 164 -8.97 25.41 -3.78
N ASN A 165 -8.83 24.66 -4.87
CA ASN A 165 -9.52 23.41 -5.09
C ASN A 165 -8.47 22.28 -5.14
N LEU A 166 -8.42 21.49 -4.11
CA LEU A 166 -7.50 20.37 -3.99
C LEU A 166 -8.25 19.05 -4.14
N VAL A 167 -7.80 18.22 -5.08
CA VAL A 167 -8.18 16.81 -5.16
C VAL A 167 -6.97 15.97 -4.83
N ILE A 168 -7.10 15.04 -3.90
CA ILE A 168 -6.06 14.07 -3.56
C ILE A 168 -6.49 12.72 -4.12
N GLN A 169 -5.70 12.15 -5.06
CA GLN A 169 -5.94 10.83 -5.59
C GLN A 169 -4.88 9.86 -5.08
N PRO A 170 -5.22 8.99 -4.11
CA PRO A 170 -4.32 7.94 -3.66
C PRO A 170 -4.18 6.84 -4.73
N THR A 171 -2.97 6.31 -4.90
CA THR A 171 -2.72 5.13 -5.75
C THR A 171 -2.62 3.83 -4.96
N HIS A 172 -3.00 3.84 -3.69
CA HIS A 172 -2.99 2.65 -2.83
C HIS A 172 -3.90 1.55 -3.40
N LEU A 173 -3.52 0.31 -3.17
CA LEU A 173 -4.30 -0.86 -3.62
C LEU A 173 -5.64 -0.95 -2.89
N MET A 174 -5.66 -0.65 -1.58
CA MET A 174 -6.81 -0.85 -0.70
C MET A 174 -6.94 0.27 0.34
N ASN A 175 -8.06 0.28 1.05
CA ASN A 175 -8.28 1.14 2.22
C ASN A 175 -7.55 0.52 3.43
N GLY A 176 -6.23 0.68 3.47
CA GLY A 176 -5.34 0.22 4.52
C GLY A 176 -4.93 1.35 5.49
N LEU A 177 -3.84 1.11 6.23
CA LEU A 177 -3.31 2.06 7.20
C LEU A 177 -2.85 3.35 6.50
N GLU A 178 -2.05 3.24 5.44
CA GLU A 178 -1.48 4.37 4.70
C GLU A 178 -2.57 5.29 4.10
N TYR A 179 -3.65 4.68 3.58
CA TYR A 179 -4.80 5.46 3.11
C TYR A 179 -5.51 6.18 4.26
N THR A 180 -5.64 5.52 5.40
CA THR A 180 -6.26 6.10 6.60
C THR A 180 -5.43 7.27 7.12
N ASP A 181 -4.11 7.13 7.17
CA ASP A 181 -3.19 8.17 7.62
C ASP A 181 -3.20 9.35 6.65
N LEU A 182 -3.20 9.11 5.34
CA LEU A 182 -3.37 10.16 4.33
C LEU A 182 -4.66 10.95 4.54
N VAL A 183 -5.79 10.28 4.81
CA VAL A 183 -7.08 10.96 5.05
C VAL A 183 -7.03 11.80 6.32
N ASN A 184 -6.41 11.29 7.39
CA ASN A 184 -6.26 12.01 8.64
C ASN A 184 -5.36 13.25 8.48
N GLU A 185 -4.23 13.10 7.81
CA GLU A 185 -3.30 14.21 7.55
C GLU A 185 -3.94 15.27 6.66
N ALA A 186 -4.61 14.88 5.59
CA ALA A 186 -5.35 15.82 4.73
C ALA A 186 -6.45 16.59 5.48
N ALA A 187 -7.08 15.97 6.48
CA ALA A 187 -8.10 16.64 7.29
C ALA A 187 -7.55 17.80 8.12
N GLU A 188 -6.28 17.76 8.51
CA GLU A 188 -5.62 18.85 9.23
C GLU A 188 -5.46 20.12 8.38
N TYR A 189 -5.48 19.98 7.06
CA TYR A 189 -5.38 21.07 6.08
C TYR A 189 -6.72 21.53 5.53
N SER A 190 -7.84 21.06 6.08
CA SER A 190 -9.19 21.36 5.56
C SER A 190 -9.50 22.86 5.48
N ASP A 191 -8.93 23.67 6.38
CA ASP A 191 -9.15 25.12 6.42
C ASP A 191 -8.18 25.90 5.50
N ALA A 192 -7.17 25.25 4.92
CA ALA A 192 -6.19 25.85 4.03
C ALA A 192 -6.73 26.04 2.60
N PHE A 193 -7.75 25.28 2.21
CA PHE A 193 -8.31 25.24 0.87
C PHE A 193 -9.80 25.57 0.87
N ASP A 194 -10.32 26.16 -0.22
CA ASP A 194 -11.76 26.40 -0.36
C ASP A 194 -12.53 25.08 -0.46
N LYS A 195 -11.92 24.09 -1.12
CA LYS A 195 -12.50 22.75 -1.30
C LYS A 195 -11.42 21.67 -1.33
N VAL A 196 -11.66 20.59 -0.61
CA VAL A 196 -10.83 19.39 -0.62
C VAL A 196 -11.68 18.17 -0.93
N ALA A 197 -11.22 17.30 -1.81
CA ALA A 197 -11.83 15.99 -2.05
C ALA A 197 -10.75 14.92 -2.15
N ILE A 198 -11.02 13.74 -1.60
CA ILE A 198 -10.09 12.61 -1.61
C ILE A 198 -10.71 11.47 -2.42
N GLY A 199 -9.98 10.99 -3.42
CA GLY A 199 -10.33 9.84 -4.22
C GLY A 199 -10.21 8.53 -3.44
N LYS A 200 -10.70 7.46 -4.04
CA LYS A 200 -10.66 6.13 -3.43
C LYS A 200 -9.41 5.36 -3.86
N PRO A 201 -8.93 4.43 -3.03
CA PRO A 201 -7.93 3.47 -3.45
C PRO A 201 -8.49 2.48 -4.49
N LEU A 202 -7.63 1.69 -5.14
CA LEU A 202 -7.98 0.87 -6.30
C LEU A 202 -9.10 -0.13 -6.03
N LEU A 203 -8.98 -0.95 -4.99
CA LEU A 203 -9.93 -2.01 -4.66
C LEU A 203 -10.96 -1.54 -3.62
N THR A 204 -11.94 -0.77 -4.05
CA THR A 204 -12.99 -0.23 -3.16
C THR A 204 -14.36 -0.84 -3.43
N THR A 205 -14.76 -0.96 -4.69
CA THR A 205 -16.10 -1.43 -5.09
C THR A 205 -16.03 -2.79 -5.79
N GLU A 206 -17.17 -3.48 -5.88
CA GLU A 206 -17.27 -4.73 -6.66
C GLU A 206 -16.86 -4.54 -8.12
N ASP A 207 -17.16 -3.38 -8.70
CA ASP A 207 -16.82 -3.08 -10.09
C ASP A 207 -15.30 -2.87 -10.25
N ASP A 208 -14.64 -2.26 -9.25
CA ASP A 208 -13.18 -2.13 -9.23
C ASP A 208 -12.51 -3.52 -9.21
N PHE A 209 -12.97 -4.41 -8.33
CA PHE A 209 -12.47 -5.79 -8.26
C PHE A 209 -12.67 -6.53 -9.59
N ARG A 210 -13.84 -6.38 -10.24
CA ARG A 210 -14.08 -7.00 -11.56
C ARG A 210 -13.14 -6.45 -12.62
N ALA A 211 -12.90 -5.14 -12.62
CA ALA A 211 -12.02 -4.49 -13.58
C ALA A 211 -10.56 -4.90 -13.35
N VAL A 212 -10.08 -4.93 -12.11
CA VAL A 212 -8.72 -5.38 -11.77
C VAL A 212 -8.56 -6.85 -12.11
N ARG A 213 -9.50 -7.74 -11.72
CA ARG A 213 -9.47 -9.15 -12.10
C ARG A 213 -9.34 -9.30 -13.62
N LYS A 214 -10.15 -8.57 -14.39
CA LYS A 214 -10.09 -8.62 -15.85
C LYS A 214 -8.71 -8.18 -16.35
N ALA A 215 -8.17 -7.07 -15.85
CA ALA A 215 -6.88 -6.55 -16.27
C ALA A 215 -5.76 -7.58 -16.04
N VAL A 216 -5.66 -8.18 -14.85
CA VAL A 216 -4.59 -9.14 -14.52
C VAL A 216 -4.77 -10.49 -15.24
N THR A 217 -5.99 -10.90 -15.54
CA THR A 217 -6.23 -12.12 -16.33
C THR A 217 -5.94 -11.90 -17.83
N GLU A 218 -6.11 -10.68 -18.34
CA GLU A 218 -5.74 -10.35 -19.71
C GLU A 218 -4.22 -10.30 -19.92
N THR A 219 -3.44 -9.80 -18.96
CA THR A 219 -1.96 -9.79 -19.04
C THR A 219 -1.37 -11.19 -19.03
N THR A 220 -1.96 -12.09 -18.28
CA THR A 220 -1.49 -13.47 -18.12
C THR A 220 -2.14 -14.47 -19.08
N ALA A 221 -3.10 -14.04 -19.93
CA ALA A 221 -3.86 -14.90 -20.83
C ALA A 221 -2.99 -15.77 -21.74
N GLN A 222 -1.82 -15.30 -22.18
CA GLN A 222 -0.90 -16.08 -23.01
C GLN A 222 -0.29 -17.29 -22.28
N TYR A 223 -0.31 -17.30 -20.94
CA TYR A 223 0.20 -18.38 -20.09
C TYR A 223 -0.92 -19.30 -19.60
N ASP A 224 -2.20 -18.89 -19.78
CA ASP A 224 -3.37 -19.64 -19.31
C ASP A 224 -3.71 -20.78 -20.27
N ASP A 225 -2.93 -21.83 -20.23
CA ASP A 225 -3.11 -23.06 -21.00
C ASP A 225 -3.84 -24.18 -20.22
N GLY A 226 -4.32 -23.87 -19.01
CA GLY A 226 -4.96 -24.81 -18.08
C GLY A 226 -3.98 -25.81 -17.46
N LYS A 227 -2.67 -25.68 -17.69
CA LYS A 227 -1.59 -26.53 -17.15
C LYS A 227 -0.51 -25.75 -16.45
N THR A 228 -0.56 -24.44 -16.55
CA THR A 228 0.29 -23.48 -15.88
C THR A 228 -0.49 -22.89 -14.72
N ALA A 229 0.08 -22.88 -13.51
CA ALA A 229 -0.46 -22.13 -12.39
C ALA A 229 -0.03 -20.67 -12.53
N ILE A 230 -0.95 -19.75 -12.32
CA ILE A 230 -0.69 -18.31 -12.34
C ILE A 230 -0.89 -17.78 -10.93
N CYS A 231 0.17 -17.29 -10.31
CA CYS A 231 0.20 -16.88 -8.92
C CYS A 231 0.46 -15.37 -8.83
N PHE A 232 -0.48 -14.67 -8.23
CA PHE A 232 -0.36 -13.25 -7.93
C PHE A 232 0.15 -13.05 -6.51
N MET A 233 1.21 -12.24 -6.37
CA MET A 233 1.81 -11.90 -5.10
C MET A 233 1.43 -10.47 -4.69
N GLY A 234 0.62 -10.32 -3.64
CA GLY A 234 0.36 -9.06 -2.98
C GLY A 234 1.35 -8.77 -1.86
N HIS A 235 1.35 -7.55 -1.33
CA HIS A 235 2.15 -7.20 -0.17
C HIS A 235 1.65 -7.93 1.09
N GLY A 236 0.37 -7.79 1.39
CA GLY A 236 -0.22 -8.29 2.64
C GLY A 236 -0.22 -7.21 3.72
N THR A 237 -1.03 -7.39 4.74
CA THR A 237 -1.08 -6.52 5.93
C THR A 237 -1.78 -7.24 7.08
N GLU A 238 -1.41 -6.91 8.31
CA GLU A 238 -2.13 -7.40 9.50
C GLU A 238 -3.50 -6.73 9.70
N ALA A 239 -3.79 -5.66 8.95
CA ALA A 239 -5.06 -4.95 9.03
C ALA A 239 -6.23 -5.73 8.40
N GLU A 240 -7.48 -5.41 8.77
CA GLU A 240 -8.68 -6.01 8.22
C GLU A 240 -8.77 -5.86 6.68
N SER A 241 -8.17 -4.82 6.12
CA SER A 241 -8.09 -4.60 4.68
C SER A 241 -7.39 -5.71 3.91
N ASN A 242 -6.64 -6.60 4.56
CA ASN A 242 -6.03 -7.78 3.94
C ASN A 242 -7.05 -8.72 3.26
N GLN A 243 -8.32 -8.65 3.66
CA GLN A 243 -9.41 -9.41 3.04
C GLN A 243 -9.58 -9.16 1.52
N VAL A 244 -8.99 -8.11 0.97
CA VAL A 244 -9.03 -7.85 -0.48
C VAL A 244 -8.37 -8.97 -1.29
N TYR A 245 -7.37 -9.65 -0.73
CA TYR A 245 -6.68 -10.76 -1.40
C TYR A 245 -7.54 -12.02 -1.47
N GLU A 246 -8.19 -12.39 -0.36
CA GLU A 246 -9.16 -13.49 -0.32
C GLU A 246 -10.33 -13.20 -1.28
N LYS A 247 -10.87 -11.99 -1.24
CA LYS A 247 -11.94 -11.56 -2.15
C LYS A 247 -11.52 -11.64 -3.62
N MET A 248 -10.30 -11.26 -3.97
CA MET A 248 -9.80 -11.39 -5.34
C MET A 248 -9.67 -12.85 -5.75
N GLN A 249 -9.19 -13.73 -4.86
CA GLN A 249 -9.13 -15.17 -5.08
C GLN A 249 -10.51 -15.75 -5.36
N ASP A 250 -11.50 -15.39 -4.55
CA ASP A 250 -12.90 -15.86 -4.72
C ASP A 250 -13.44 -15.43 -6.08
N MET A 251 -13.24 -14.17 -6.46
CA MET A 251 -13.72 -13.64 -7.72
C MET A 251 -13.04 -14.27 -8.95
N LEU A 252 -11.78 -14.66 -8.85
CA LEU A 252 -11.07 -15.43 -9.88
C LEU A 252 -11.69 -16.82 -10.00
N THR A 253 -11.89 -17.49 -8.86
CA THR A 253 -12.46 -18.84 -8.79
C THR A 253 -13.90 -18.89 -9.32
N GLU A 254 -14.75 -17.95 -8.93
CA GLU A 254 -16.14 -17.82 -9.40
C GLU A 254 -16.22 -17.53 -10.90
N ALA A 255 -15.25 -16.81 -11.45
CA ALA A 255 -15.15 -16.55 -12.89
C ALA A 255 -14.59 -17.74 -13.69
N GLY A 256 -14.19 -18.82 -13.02
CA GLY A 256 -13.71 -20.05 -13.66
C GLY A 256 -12.20 -20.14 -13.84
N TYR A 257 -11.43 -19.20 -13.33
CA TYR A 257 -9.96 -19.19 -13.34
C TYR A 257 -9.41 -20.09 -12.23
N LYS A 258 -9.45 -21.42 -12.45
CA LYS A 258 -9.13 -22.44 -11.44
C LYS A 258 -7.64 -22.64 -11.19
N ASN A 259 -6.80 -22.17 -12.10
CA ASN A 259 -5.34 -22.23 -12.05
C ASN A 259 -4.72 -20.88 -11.67
N TYR A 260 -5.52 -19.96 -11.10
CA TYR A 260 -5.10 -18.68 -10.62
C TYR A 260 -5.14 -18.64 -9.11
N TYR A 261 -4.06 -18.17 -8.50
CA TYR A 261 -3.83 -18.16 -7.06
C TYR A 261 -3.41 -16.77 -6.60
N VAL A 262 -3.86 -16.36 -5.44
CA VAL A 262 -3.48 -15.07 -4.82
C VAL A 262 -2.88 -15.37 -3.45
N GLY A 263 -1.71 -14.81 -3.20
CA GLY A 263 -1.10 -14.83 -1.88
C GLY A 263 -0.37 -13.53 -1.60
N THR A 264 0.31 -13.46 -0.48
CA THR A 264 0.97 -12.23 0.01
C THR A 264 2.35 -12.53 0.59
N VAL A 265 3.19 -11.48 0.66
CA VAL A 265 4.51 -11.57 1.28
C VAL A 265 4.39 -11.60 2.80
N GLU A 266 3.62 -10.68 3.38
CA GLU A 266 3.65 -10.40 4.82
C GLU A 266 2.44 -10.91 5.61
N ALA A 267 1.44 -11.51 4.92
CA ALA A 267 0.22 -11.96 5.57
C ALA A 267 -0.30 -13.27 4.98
N ALA A 268 -1.53 -13.64 5.33
CA ALA A 268 -2.24 -14.75 4.71
C ALA A 268 -3.08 -14.27 3.51
N PRO A 269 -3.21 -15.08 2.42
CA PRO A 269 -2.53 -16.35 2.20
C PRO A 269 -1.02 -16.18 1.96
N SER A 270 -0.22 -16.98 2.64
CA SER A 270 1.23 -16.96 2.53
C SER A 270 1.75 -17.69 1.29
N LEU A 271 3.06 -17.60 1.03
CA LEU A 271 3.73 -18.43 0.01
C LEU A 271 3.45 -19.93 0.23
N ASP A 272 3.53 -20.40 1.47
CA ASP A 272 3.30 -21.82 1.81
C ASP A 272 1.85 -22.24 1.48
N ASP A 273 0.86 -21.37 1.73
CA ASP A 273 -0.54 -21.62 1.41
C ASP A 273 -0.74 -21.72 -0.11
N VAL A 274 -0.13 -20.82 -0.88
CA VAL A 274 -0.19 -20.81 -2.34
C VAL A 274 0.52 -22.03 -2.93
N LEU A 275 1.70 -22.38 -2.43
CA LEU A 275 2.46 -23.55 -2.87
C LEU A 275 1.64 -24.82 -2.64
N ALA A 276 1.07 -25.00 -1.45
CA ALA A 276 0.21 -26.16 -1.13
C ALA A 276 -1.00 -26.23 -2.06
N ALA A 277 -1.65 -25.11 -2.35
CA ALA A 277 -2.80 -25.06 -3.27
C ALA A 277 -2.40 -25.40 -4.72
N VAL A 278 -1.22 -24.97 -5.17
CA VAL A 278 -0.69 -25.30 -6.50
C VAL A 278 -0.32 -26.78 -6.60
N GLU A 279 0.22 -27.39 -5.51
CA GLU A 279 0.58 -28.81 -5.46
C GLU A 279 -0.64 -29.74 -5.59
N GLU A 280 -1.83 -29.31 -5.17
CA GLU A 280 -3.08 -30.06 -5.39
C GLU A 280 -3.44 -30.17 -6.89
N GLY A 281 -2.90 -29.30 -7.72
CA GLY A 281 -3.08 -29.30 -9.17
C GLY A 281 -2.11 -30.24 -9.89
N SER A 282 -2.21 -30.27 -11.20
CA SER A 282 -1.33 -31.09 -12.06
C SER A 282 -0.45 -30.19 -12.95
N TYR A 283 0.02 -29.10 -12.41
CA TYR A 283 0.81 -28.11 -13.13
C TYR A 283 2.27 -28.55 -13.29
N LYS A 284 2.95 -27.98 -14.28
CA LYS A 284 4.38 -28.13 -14.53
C LYS A 284 5.10 -26.80 -14.53
N LYS A 285 4.32 -25.74 -14.71
CA LYS A 285 4.81 -24.39 -14.84
C LYS A 285 4.06 -23.48 -13.87
N VAL A 286 4.77 -22.47 -13.40
CA VAL A 286 4.24 -21.40 -12.57
C VAL A 286 4.61 -20.07 -13.19
N VAL A 287 3.65 -19.17 -13.27
CA VAL A 287 3.86 -17.77 -13.59
C VAL A 287 3.63 -16.95 -12.32
N LEU A 288 4.58 -16.11 -11.96
CA LEU A 288 4.50 -15.19 -10.84
C LEU A 288 4.34 -13.77 -11.35
N GLU A 289 3.37 -13.01 -10.82
CA GLU A 289 3.15 -11.61 -11.15
C GLU A 289 2.74 -10.85 -9.88
N PRO A 290 3.26 -9.63 -9.63
CA PRO A 290 2.86 -8.88 -8.45
C PRO A 290 1.42 -8.35 -8.57
N LEU A 291 0.63 -8.49 -7.52
CA LEU A 291 -0.66 -7.82 -7.34
C LEU A 291 -0.44 -6.54 -6.51
N MET A 292 0.45 -5.68 -7.01
CA MET A 292 0.88 -4.43 -6.40
C MET A 292 0.92 -3.32 -7.46
N ILE A 293 0.73 -2.09 -7.05
CA ILE A 293 0.73 -0.93 -7.97
C ILE A 293 2.08 -0.78 -8.66
N VAL A 294 3.16 -0.96 -7.90
CA VAL A 294 4.55 -0.88 -8.36
C VAL A 294 5.21 -2.27 -8.35
N ALA A 295 6.23 -2.47 -9.15
CA ALA A 295 7.14 -3.59 -9.02
C ALA A 295 8.44 -3.07 -8.37
N GLY A 296 8.40 -2.94 -7.05
CA GLY A 296 9.50 -2.50 -6.19
C GLY A 296 10.30 -3.68 -5.64
N ASP A 297 10.78 -3.53 -4.42
CA ASP A 297 11.64 -4.50 -3.73
C ASP A 297 11.02 -5.88 -3.65
N HIS A 298 9.81 -6.00 -3.08
CA HIS A 298 9.13 -7.30 -2.98
C HIS A 298 8.95 -8.02 -4.32
N ALA A 299 8.68 -7.30 -5.41
CA ALA A 299 8.54 -7.94 -6.72
C ALA A 299 9.88 -8.42 -7.29
N ASN A 300 10.97 -7.72 -7.00
CA ASN A 300 12.30 -8.05 -7.50
C ASN A 300 13.02 -9.09 -6.62
N ASN A 301 12.86 -9.01 -5.30
CA ASN A 301 13.56 -9.84 -4.34
C ASN A 301 12.68 -10.98 -3.81
N ASP A 302 11.57 -10.70 -3.13
CA ASP A 302 10.73 -11.75 -2.52
C ASP A 302 9.99 -12.59 -3.56
N MET A 303 9.59 -12.00 -4.71
CA MET A 303 8.92 -12.76 -5.76
C MET A 303 9.92 -13.37 -6.75
N ALA A 304 10.78 -12.55 -7.38
CA ALA A 304 11.59 -12.93 -8.53
C ALA A 304 13.07 -13.13 -8.20
N GLY A 305 13.50 -12.88 -6.97
CA GLY A 305 14.89 -13.01 -6.53
C GLY A 305 15.42 -14.44 -6.59
N ASP A 306 16.74 -14.57 -6.61
CA ASP A 306 17.46 -15.85 -6.63
C ASP A 306 17.83 -16.35 -5.22
N GLU A 307 17.49 -15.58 -4.18
CA GLU A 307 17.79 -15.93 -2.79
C GLU A 307 16.83 -17.01 -2.25
N GLU A 308 17.32 -17.81 -1.31
CA GLU A 308 16.53 -18.84 -0.64
C GLU A 308 15.32 -18.20 0.08
N GLY A 309 14.13 -18.65 -0.22
CA GLY A 309 12.87 -18.16 0.37
C GLY A 309 12.09 -17.22 -0.53
N SER A 310 12.63 -16.80 -1.68
CA SER A 310 11.81 -16.12 -2.68
C SER A 310 10.72 -17.05 -3.23
N TRP A 311 9.63 -16.48 -3.72
CA TRP A 311 8.58 -17.27 -4.37
C TRP A 311 9.12 -18.09 -5.54
N LYS A 312 9.98 -17.48 -6.35
CA LYS A 312 10.64 -18.15 -7.48
C LYS A 312 11.40 -19.38 -7.01
N THR A 313 12.32 -19.25 -6.06
CA THR A 313 13.14 -20.37 -5.58
C THR A 313 12.31 -21.44 -4.90
N ALA A 314 11.27 -21.08 -4.14
CA ALA A 314 10.37 -22.04 -3.50
C ALA A 314 9.62 -22.90 -4.52
N PHE A 315 9.10 -22.30 -5.60
CA PHE A 315 8.44 -23.05 -6.68
C PHE A 315 9.44 -23.87 -7.52
N GLU A 316 10.65 -23.36 -7.77
CA GLU A 316 11.71 -24.11 -8.46
C GLU A 316 12.15 -25.34 -7.66
N ASP A 317 12.33 -25.20 -6.34
CA ASP A 317 12.67 -26.29 -5.42
C ASP A 317 11.54 -27.35 -5.33
N ALA A 318 10.29 -26.94 -5.47
CA ALA A 318 9.16 -27.84 -5.61
C ALA A 318 9.05 -28.52 -6.99
N GLY A 319 9.94 -28.18 -7.93
CA GLY A 319 10.10 -28.83 -9.23
C GLY A 319 9.28 -28.22 -10.37
N TYR A 320 8.84 -26.97 -10.22
CA TYR A 320 8.14 -26.22 -11.29
C TYR A 320 9.13 -25.44 -12.18
N GLU A 321 8.76 -25.24 -13.44
CA GLU A 321 9.37 -24.26 -14.32
C GLU A 321 8.72 -22.91 -14.04
N VAL A 322 9.50 -21.94 -13.54
CA VAL A 322 8.99 -20.64 -13.08
C VAL A 322 9.26 -19.55 -14.10
N THR A 323 8.29 -18.69 -14.32
CA THR A 323 8.39 -17.44 -15.09
C THR A 323 7.92 -16.28 -14.23
N CYS A 324 8.76 -15.28 -14.01
CA CYS A 324 8.43 -14.07 -13.28
C CYS A 324 8.11 -12.93 -14.25
N LEU A 325 6.95 -12.30 -14.04
CA LEU A 325 6.51 -11.09 -14.74
C LEU A 325 6.62 -9.92 -13.76
N VAL A 326 7.75 -9.23 -13.77
CA VAL A 326 8.04 -8.15 -12.82
C VAL A 326 7.44 -6.84 -13.34
N ASN A 327 6.10 -6.76 -13.34
CA ASN A 327 5.33 -5.62 -13.81
C ASN A 327 4.35 -5.16 -12.73
N GLY A 328 4.39 -3.88 -12.34
CA GLY A 328 3.39 -3.33 -11.42
C GLY A 328 2.05 -3.06 -12.13
N LEU A 329 0.93 -3.15 -11.38
CA LEU A 329 -0.42 -2.91 -11.90
C LEU A 329 -0.57 -1.53 -12.56
N GLY A 330 0.17 -0.52 -12.07
CA GLY A 330 0.15 0.84 -12.62
C GLY A 330 0.59 0.94 -14.08
N GLN A 331 1.27 -0.07 -14.64
CA GLN A 331 1.62 -0.14 -16.06
C GLN A 331 0.41 -0.42 -16.96
N LEU A 332 -0.67 -0.97 -16.40
CA LEU A 332 -1.83 -1.39 -17.16
C LEU A 332 -2.76 -0.20 -17.42
N GLU A 333 -3.04 0.10 -18.69
CA GLU A 333 -3.94 1.19 -19.08
C GLU A 333 -5.31 1.07 -18.39
N ALA A 334 -5.83 -0.14 -18.21
CA ALA A 334 -7.09 -0.38 -17.52
C ALA A 334 -7.05 0.05 -16.04
N ILE A 335 -5.91 -0.11 -15.38
CA ILE A 335 -5.70 0.32 -13.98
C ILE A 335 -5.53 1.84 -13.90
N GLN A 336 -4.77 2.43 -14.81
CA GLN A 336 -4.64 3.90 -14.93
C GLN A 336 -6.03 4.55 -15.11
N GLN A 337 -6.88 3.95 -15.95
CA GLN A 337 -8.24 4.44 -16.20
C GLN A 337 -9.12 4.33 -14.93
N LEU A 338 -8.99 3.31 -14.10
CA LEU A 338 -9.69 3.22 -12.82
C LEU A 338 -9.31 4.36 -11.88
N PHE A 339 -8.03 4.71 -11.79
CA PHE A 339 -7.61 5.87 -11.00
C PHE A 339 -8.14 7.19 -11.57
N VAL A 340 -8.22 7.32 -12.89
CA VAL A 340 -8.88 8.48 -13.52
C VAL A 340 -10.37 8.55 -13.15
N GLU A 341 -11.08 7.43 -13.12
CA GLU A 341 -12.49 7.36 -12.72
C GLU A 341 -12.68 7.71 -11.24
N HIS A 342 -11.79 7.24 -10.35
CA HIS A 342 -11.81 7.59 -8.93
C HIS A 342 -11.51 9.09 -8.72
N ALA A 343 -10.53 9.63 -9.44
CA ALA A 343 -10.22 11.06 -9.41
C ALA A 343 -11.41 11.90 -9.95
N GLN A 344 -12.10 11.44 -11.01
CA GLN A 344 -13.27 12.11 -11.53
C GLN A 344 -14.41 12.17 -10.50
N ALA A 345 -14.64 11.06 -9.79
CA ALA A 345 -15.65 11.03 -8.72
C ALA A 345 -15.31 12.03 -7.59
N ALA A 346 -14.02 12.19 -7.27
CA ALA A 346 -13.56 13.19 -6.30
C ALA A 346 -13.74 14.63 -6.83
N VAL A 347 -13.34 14.91 -8.07
CA VAL A 347 -13.57 16.21 -8.74
C VAL A 347 -15.05 16.58 -8.75
N ASP A 348 -15.93 15.65 -9.11
CA ASP A 348 -17.38 15.86 -9.13
C ASP A 348 -17.94 16.19 -7.74
N SER A 349 -17.31 15.70 -6.69
CA SER A 349 -17.72 15.98 -5.31
C SER A 349 -17.40 17.41 -4.85
N LEU A 350 -16.38 18.06 -5.46
CA LEU A 350 -16.06 19.48 -5.18
C LEU A 350 -17.19 20.43 -5.56
N THR A 351 -18.08 20.02 -6.48
CA THR A 351 -19.15 20.88 -7.00
C THR A 351 -20.48 20.73 -6.28
N LYS A 352 -20.55 19.79 -5.33
CA LYS A 352 -21.75 19.52 -4.53
C LYS A 352 -21.72 20.24 -3.20
#